data_3b4bf8ba3fc235cb8fffd120befa8930
#
_entry.id   3b4bf8ba3fc235cb8fffd120befa8930
#
_cell.length_a   1.000
_cell.length_b   1.000
_cell.length_c   1.000
_cell.angle_alpha   90.00
_cell.angle_beta   90.00
_cell.angle_gamma   90.00
#
_symmetry.space_group_name_H-M   'P 1'
#
loop_
_entity.id
_entity.type
_entity.pdbx_description
1 polymer ?
#
loop_
_entity_poly.entity_id
_entity_poly.type
_entity_poly.pdbx_seq_one_letter_code
_entity_poly.pdbx_strand_id
1 'polypeptide(L)'
;MNYTEAVALAKAGDERGYGFLYETTYKSKYYLALQYVKNEETARDVLQEAYIRAFTKLDMLAEPEAFPGWLGKIVANTAKNVLVKKESHAVF
;
A
#
# COMPACT_ATOMS: atom_id res chain seq x y z
N MET A 1 -0.52 13.98 -15.09
CA MET A 1 -1.27 12.72 -14.91
C MET A 1 -2.12 12.81 -13.67
N ASN A 2 -3.26 12.17 -13.66
CA ASN A 2 -4.16 12.09 -12.49
C ASN A 2 -4.44 10.63 -12.13
N TYR A 3 -5.19 10.39 -11.05
CA TYR A 3 -5.46 9.03 -10.62
C TYR A 3 -6.28 8.23 -11.63
N THR A 4 -7.23 8.87 -12.31
CA THR A 4 -8.02 8.18 -13.34
C THR A 4 -7.12 7.63 -14.45
N GLU A 5 -6.22 8.46 -14.98
CA GLU A 5 -5.27 8.04 -16.01
C GLU A 5 -4.30 6.99 -15.48
N ALA A 6 -3.76 7.24 -14.28
CA ALA A 6 -2.75 6.35 -13.71
C ALA A 6 -3.31 4.96 -13.43
N VAL A 7 -4.53 4.86 -12.88
CA VAL A 7 -5.16 3.57 -12.62
C VAL A 7 -5.43 2.84 -13.92
N ALA A 8 -5.92 3.54 -14.94
CA ALA A 8 -6.17 2.93 -16.26
C ALA A 8 -4.87 2.39 -16.87
N LEU A 9 -3.78 3.16 -16.81
CA LEU A 9 -2.48 2.72 -17.31
C LEU A 9 -1.97 1.51 -16.52
N ALA A 10 -2.07 1.55 -15.20
CA ALA A 10 -1.61 0.45 -14.36
C ALA A 10 -2.40 -0.83 -14.64
N LYS A 11 -3.71 -0.73 -14.82
CA LYS A 11 -4.55 -1.89 -15.18
C LYS A 11 -4.16 -2.49 -16.53
N ALA A 12 -3.64 -1.65 -17.44
CA ALA A 12 -3.14 -2.08 -18.74
C ALA A 12 -1.69 -2.60 -18.67
N GLY A 13 -1.08 -2.62 -17.48
CA GLY A 13 0.29 -3.07 -17.30
C GLY A 13 1.36 -2.04 -17.62
N ASP A 14 0.98 -0.77 -17.74
CA ASP A 14 1.91 0.32 -18.10
C ASP A 14 2.61 0.84 -16.85
N GLU A 15 3.94 0.79 -16.87
CA GLU A 15 4.77 1.21 -15.73
C GLU A 15 4.57 2.67 -15.31
N ARG A 16 4.19 3.54 -16.24
CA ARG A 16 3.96 4.95 -15.93
C ARG A 16 2.82 5.12 -14.93
N GLY A 17 1.79 4.29 -15.07
CA GLY A 17 0.66 4.29 -14.13
C GLY A 17 1.09 3.85 -12.74
N TYR A 18 1.80 2.73 -12.65
CA TYR A 18 2.31 2.23 -11.38
C TYR A 18 3.24 3.24 -10.72
N GLY A 19 4.15 3.83 -11.50
CA GLY A 19 5.09 4.84 -10.99
C GLY A 19 4.38 6.04 -10.38
N PHE A 20 3.36 6.56 -11.06
CA PHE A 20 2.58 7.68 -10.54
C PHE A 20 1.88 7.32 -9.23
N LEU A 21 1.22 6.16 -9.20
CA LEU A 21 0.50 5.69 -8.00
C LEU A 21 1.44 5.52 -6.82
N TYR A 22 2.62 4.97 -7.06
CA TYR A 22 3.64 4.77 -6.04
C TYR A 22 4.19 6.09 -5.53
N GLU A 23 4.68 6.95 -6.44
CA GLU A 23 5.36 8.18 -6.07
C GLU A 23 4.45 9.18 -5.33
N THR A 24 3.18 9.27 -5.74
CA THR A 24 2.26 10.24 -5.15
C THR A 24 1.74 9.81 -3.77
N THR A 25 1.86 8.54 -3.42
CA THR A 25 1.29 8.01 -2.17
C THR A 25 2.35 7.56 -1.17
N TYR A 26 3.57 7.30 -1.60
CA TYR A 26 4.59 6.63 -0.79
C TYR A 26 4.81 7.32 0.56
N LYS A 27 5.08 8.62 0.55
CA LYS A 27 5.45 9.32 1.77
C LYS A 27 4.37 9.23 2.85
N SER A 28 3.12 9.51 2.48
CA SER A 28 2.03 9.47 3.45
C SER A 28 1.77 8.05 3.94
N LYS A 29 1.89 7.06 3.06
CA LYS A 29 1.65 5.66 3.43
C LYS A 29 2.79 5.08 4.26
N TYR A 30 4.02 5.54 4.03
CA TYR A 30 5.15 5.19 4.88
C TYR A 30 4.90 5.64 6.34
N TYR A 31 4.49 6.89 6.52
CA TYR A 31 4.21 7.38 7.88
C TYR A 31 3.03 6.67 8.51
N LEU A 32 2.02 6.31 7.72
CA LEU A 32 0.90 5.51 8.22
C LEU A 32 1.39 4.15 8.73
N ALA A 33 2.20 3.46 7.95
CA ALA A 33 2.77 2.18 8.36
C ALA A 33 3.63 2.33 9.61
N LEU A 34 4.44 3.40 9.66
CA LEU A 34 5.34 3.66 10.79
C LEU A 34 4.57 3.90 12.09
N GLN A 35 3.39 4.51 12.03
CA GLN A 35 2.54 4.70 13.20
C GLN A 35 2.11 3.36 13.80
N TYR A 36 1.90 2.35 12.98
CA TYR A 36 1.54 1.02 13.46
C TYR A 36 2.73 0.24 13.99
N VAL A 37 3.80 0.15 13.21
CA VAL A 37 4.89 -0.78 13.52
C VAL A 37 6.06 -0.13 14.29
N LYS A 38 6.17 1.18 14.27
CA LYS A 38 7.15 1.99 15.02
C LYS A 38 8.61 1.59 14.78
N ASN A 39 8.88 1.08 13.59
CA ASN A 39 10.21 0.68 13.15
C ASN A 39 10.32 0.95 11.65
N GLU A 40 11.34 1.71 11.26
CA GLU A 40 11.48 2.15 9.88
C GLU A 40 11.64 1.00 8.89
N GLU A 41 12.46 0.03 9.24
CA GLU A 41 12.69 -1.13 8.37
C GLU A 41 11.41 -1.95 8.20
N THR A 42 10.71 -2.21 9.30
CA THR A 42 9.43 -2.92 9.25
C THR A 42 8.38 -2.14 8.47
N ALA A 43 8.36 -0.81 8.61
CA ALA A 43 7.43 0.04 7.85
C ALA A 43 7.66 -0.08 6.35
N ARG A 44 8.93 -0.11 5.91
CA ARG A 44 9.25 -0.31 4.50
C ARG A 44 8.80 -1.68 4.00
N ASP A 45 8.97 -2.71 4.80
CA ASP A 45 8.51 -4.06 4.45
C ASP A 45 6.98 -4.11 4.33
N VAL A 46 6.28 -3.47 5.25
CA VAL A 46 4.81 -3.35 5.20
C VAL A 46 4.38 -2.67 3.91
N LEU A 47 5.04 -1.56 3.55
CA LEU A 47 4.70 -0.84 2.33
C LEU A 47 4.92 -1.69 1.09
N GLN A 48 6.05 -2.38 1.00
CA GLN A 48 6.33 -3.23 -0.15
C GLN A 48 5.22 -4.27 -0.32
N GLU A 49 4.85 -4.95 0.75
CA GLU A 49 3.77 -5.94 0.70
C GLU A 49 2.43 -5.30 0.36
N ALA A 50 2.14 -4.14 0.94
CA ALA A 50 0.89 -3.43 0.69
C ALA A 50 0.75 -3.01 -0.78
N TYR A 51 1.81 -2.50 -1.40
CA TYR A 51 1.78 -2.13 -2.81
C TYR A 51 1.60 -3.36 -3.71
N ILE A 52 2.25 -4.47 -3.38
CA ILE A 52 2.05 -5.71 -4.13
C ILE A 52 0.58 -6.14 -4.07
N ARG A 53 -0.02 -6.11 -2.88
CA ARG A 53 -1.42 -6.43 -2.68
C ARG A 53 -2.34 -5.48 -3.45
N ALA A 54 -2.08 -4.17 -3.35
CA ALA A 54 -2.88 -3.16 -4.02
C ALA A 54 -2.85 -3.33 -5.53
N PHE A 55 -1.66 -3.50 -6.10
CA PHE A 55 -1.53 -3.63 -7.55
C PHE A 55 -2.11 -4.95 -8.05
N THR A 56 -2.00 -6.01 -7.28
CA THR A 56 -2.61 -7.29 -7.61
C THR A 56 -4.15 -7.21 -7.63
N LYS A 57 -4.72 -6.39 -6.74
CA LYS A 57 -6.17 -6.24 -6.57
C LYS A 57 -6.72 -4.97 -7.22
N LEU A 58 -5.97 -4.34 -8.09
CA LEU A 58 -6.34 -3.05 -8.66
C LEU A 58 -7.67 -3.09 -9.40
N ASP A 59 -8.02 -4.23 -9.99
CA ASP A 59 -9.30 -4.41 -10.66
C ASP A 59 -10.50 -4.31 -9.71
N MET A 60 -10.27 -4.46 -8.42
CA MET A 60 -11.33 -4.34 -7.41
C MET A 60 -11.58 -2.88 -7.01
N LEU A 61 -10.72 -1.95 -7.43
CA LEU A 61 -10.90 -0.53 -7.16
C LEU A 61 -11.94 0.04 -8.13
N ALA A 62 -13.11 0.41 -7.61
CA ALA A 62 -14.20 0.93 -8.44
C ALA A 62 -13.96 2.38 -8.89
N GLU A 63 -13.45 3.21 -7.98
CA GLU A 63 -13.24 4.63 -8.22
C GLU A 63 -11.76 4.97 -8.19
N PRO A 64 -11.15 5.34 -9.34
CA PRO A 64 -9.72 5.64 -9.37
C PRO A 64 -9.29 6.73 -8.38
N GLU A 65 -10.11 7.74 -8.17
CA GLU A 65 -9.80 8.83 -7.23
C GLU A 65 -9.75 8.35 -5.78
N ALA A 66 -10.32 7.19 -5.48
CA ALA A 66 -10.28 6.59 -4.15
C ALA A 66 -8.98 5.82 -3.88
N PHE A 67 -8.06 5.74 -4.85
CA PHE A 67 -6.84 4.94 -4.71
C PHE A 67 -6.08 5.23 -3.41
N PRO A 68 -5.79 6.49 -3.04
CA PRO A 68 -5.02 6.74 -1.82
C PRO A 68 -5.68 6.19 -0.56
N GLY A 69 -6.99 6.40 -0.38
CA GLY A 69 -7.71 5.89 0.79
C GLY A 69 -7.83 4.38 0.78
N TRP A 70 -8.09 3.80 -0.38
CA TRP A 70 -8.16 2.36 -0.57
C TRP A 70 -6.82 1.70 -0.25
N LEU A 71 -5.72 2.27 -0.75
CA LEU A 71 -4.36 1.83 -0.41
C LEU A 71 -4.10 1.93 1.10
N GLY A 72 -4.55 3.02 1.72
CA GLY A 72 -4.39 3.21 3.17
C GLY A 72 -4.98 2.08 3.99
N LYS A 73 -6.14 1.57 3.60
CA LYS A 73 -6.76 0.42 4.27
C LYS A 73 -5.90 -0.84 4.12
N ILE A 74 -5.33 -1.04 2.94
CA ILE A 74 -4.45 -2.18 2.68
C ILE A 74 -3.18 -2.07 3.52
N VAL A 75 -2.60 -0.86 3.60
CA VAL A 75 -1.41 -0.61 4.43
C VAL A 75 -1.72 -0.90 5.90
N ALA A 76 -2.83 -0.39 6.42
CA ALA A 76 -3.21 -0.59 7.81
C ALA A 76 -3.42 -2.09 8.12
N ASN A 77 -4.12 -2.79 7.25
CA ASN A 77 -4.35 -4.23 7.43
C ASN A 77 -3.04 -5.02 7.37
N THR A 78 -2.15 -4.68 6.46
CA THR A 78 -0.85 -5.32 6.33
C THR A 78 -0.02 -5.09 7.60
N ALA A 79 -0.01 -3.86 8.11
CA ALA A 79 0.71 -3.52 9.34
C ALA A 79 0.17 -4.29 10.54
N LYS A 80 -1.16 -4.36 10.68
CA LYS A 80 -1.80 -5.12 11.77
C LYS A 80 -1.43 -6.60 11.71
N ASN A 81 -1.41 -7.19 10.52
CA ASN A 81 -1.02 -8.58 10.34
C ASN A 81 0.42 -8.84 10.78
N VAL A 82 1.32 -7.91 10.46
CA VAL A 82 2.73 -8.01 10.89
C VAL A 82 2.83 -7.95 12.40
N LEU A 83 2.08 -7.06 13.05
CA LEU A 83 2.07 -6.94 14.51
C LEU A 83 1.55 -8.20 15.19
N VAL A 84 0.48 -8.78 14.66
CA VAL A 84 -0.08 -10.03 15.19
C VAL A 84 0.95 -11.17 15.09
N LYS A 85 1.66 -11.28 13.99
CA LYS A 85 2.71 -12.29 13.82
C LYS A 85 3.83 -12.10 14.83
N LYS A 86 4.26 -10.85 15.08
CA LYS A 86 5.29 -10.54 16.06
C LYS A 86 4.85 -10.92 17.47
N GLU A 87 3.61 -10.62 17.82
CA GLU A 87 3.05 -10.99 19.13
C GLU A 87 2.99 -12.51 19.30
N SER A 88 2.58 -13.23 18.26
CA SER A 88 2.57 -14.70 18.29
C SER A 88 3.95 -15.28 18.54
N HIS A 89 4.99 -14.69 17.92
CA HIS A 89 6.38 -15.11 18.16
C HIS A 89 6.86 -14.76 19.56
N ALA A 90 6.40 -13.65 20.11
CA ALA A 90 6.82 -13.18 21.43
C ALA A 90 6.29 -14.07 22.56
N VAL A 91 5.21 -14.82 22.33
CA VAL A 91 4.59 -15.71 23.33
C VAL A 91 5.42 -16.98 23.53
N PHE A 92 6.24 -17.32 22.59
CA PHE A 92 7.11 -18.49 22.68
C PHE A 92 8.52 -18.13 23.07
#